data_ef155af78d75efd33a32637f6936224b
#
_entry.id   ef155af78d75efd33a32637f6936224b
#
_cell.length_a   1.000
_cell.length_b   1.000
_cell.length_c   1.000
_cell.angle_alpha   90.00
_cell.angle_beta   90.00
_cell.angle_gamma   90.00
#
_symmetry.space_group_name_H-M   'P 1'
#
loop_
_entity.id
_entity.type
_entity.pdbx_description
1 polymer ?
#
loop_
_entity_poly.entity_id
_entity_poly.type
_entity_poly.pdbx_seq_one_letter_code
_entity_poly.pdbx_strand_id
1 'polypeptide(L)'
;MAIEKIKEVNIFLSKKIFNDFFTFLKLQEKVEIEEIKDIDGLNLFKDMDIEKYDKIISEIDFLLNQFNRFQKKKSFIKDFIPERIDMEYQNLESLVNNFDFESLYKKIFGLVRKNEKIIDDIKSIKKEIEKIIPFTNLEYEIEKIDTLKKLKIVIGSLKKSSFEKLTKENERCEPLIISEDSINYYLIVA
;
A
#
# COMPACT_ATOMS: atom_id res chain seq x y z
N MET A 1 -7.39 42.55 25.89
CA MET A 1 -7.74 41.10 25.88
C MET A 1 -8.90 40.91 26.81
N ALA A 2 -10.05 40.54 26.32
CA ALA A 2 -11.21 40.22 27.16
C ALA A 2 -11.00 38.79 27.69
N ILE A 3 -10.95 38.63 29.01
CA ILE A 3 -10.89 37.33 29.66
C ILE A 3 -12.35 36.86 29.77
N GLU A 4 -12.74 35.91 28.93
CA GLU A 4 -14.03 35.25 29.08
C GLU A 4 -14.04 34.40 30.36
N LYS A 5 -15.11 34.48 31.14
CA LYS A 5 -15.26 33.65 32.33
C LYS A 5 -15.68 32.24 31.91
N ILE A 6 -14.78 31.29 32.08
CA ILE A 6 -15.08 29.88 31.91
C ILE A 6 -15.76 29.35 33.18
N LYS A 7 -16.82 28.55 33.01
CA LYS A 7 -17.50 27.85 34.12
C LYS A 7 -17.43 26.35 33.81
N GLU A 8 -17.00 25.59 34.79
CA GLU A 8 -17.06 24.13 34.75
C GLU A 8 -18.47 23.69 35.24
N VAL A 9 -19.06 22.77 34.51
CA VAL A 9 -20.39 22.24 34.80
C VAL A 9 -20.36 20.72 34.61
N ASN A 10 -20.70 19.98 35.65
CA ASN A 10 -20.86 18.54 35.62
C ASN A 10 -22.32 18.17 35.36
N ILE A 11 -22.60 17.42 34.29
CA ILE A 11 -23.96 17.08 33.87
C ILE A 11 -24.12 15.55 33.89
N PHE A 12 -25.12 15.08 34.62
CA PHE A 12 -25.49 13.67 34.67
C PHE A 12 -26.72 13.45 33.80
N LEU A 13 -26.57 12.57 32.80
CA LEU A 13 -27.61 12.30 31.81
C LEU A 13 -27.98 10.83 31.79
N SER A 14 -29.24 10.53 31.48
CA SER A 14 -29.60 9.15 31.16
C SER A 14 -29.10 8.78 29.75
N LYS A 15 -28.75 7.50 29.55
CA LYS A 15 -28.27 6.99 28.24
C LYS A 15 -29.23 7.31 27.09
N LYS A 16 -30.54 7.40 27.36
CA LYS A 16 -31.57 7.68 26.35
C LYS A 16 -31.49 9.08 25.72
N ILE A 17 -31.11 10.07 26.51
CA ILE A 17 -31.07 11.49 26.06
C ILE A 17 -29.65 11.97 25.78
N PHE A 18 -28.65 11.08 25.96
CA PHE A 18 -27.24 11.44 25.83
C PHE A 18 -26.91 11.92 24.40
N ASN A 19 -27.34 11.16 23.39
CA ASN A 19 -27.04 11.50 22.02
C ASN A 19 -27.66 12.81 21.55
N ASP A 20 -28.92 13.05 21.93
CA ASP A 20 -29.64 14.29 21.59
C ASP A 20 -28.98 15.50 22.25
N PHE A 21 -28.65 15.35 23.54
CA PHE A 21 -27.99 16.39 24.30
C PHE A 21 -26.57 16.66 23.80
N PHE A 22 -25.83 15.62 23.46
CA PHE A 22 -24.47 15.74 22.90
C PHE A 22 -24.49 16.44 21.54
N THR A 23 -25.45 16.13 20.69
CA THR A 23 -25.68 16.82 19.43
C THR A 23 -25.99 18.29 19.63
N PHE A 24 -26.86 18.59 20.61
CA PHE A 24 -27.16 19.97 20.98
C PHE A 24 -25.91 20.73 21.44
N LEU A 25 -25.07 20.14 22.30
CA LEU A 25 -23.83 20.78 22.76
C LEU A 25 -22.84 21.06 21.63
N LYS A 26 -22.70 20.13 20.69
CA LYS A 26 -21.83 20.31 19.48
C LYS A 26 -22.25 21.56 18.67
N LEU A 27 -23.53 21.83 18.58
CA LEU A 27 -24.05 22.98 17.83
C LEU A 27 -23.80 24.31 18.52
N GLN A 28 -23.45 24.34 19.82
CA GLN A 28 -23.26 25.59 20.57
C GLN A 28 -21.89 26.24 20.37
N GLU A 29 -20.90 25.54 19.77
CA GLU A 29 -19.52 26.01 19.46
C GLU A 29 -18.76 26.67 20.63
N LYS A 30 -19.38 26.76 21.83
CA LYS A 30 -18.88 27.45 23.03
C LYS A 30 -18.63 26.50 24.20
N VAL A 31 -18.72 25.20 23.95
CA VAL A 31 -18.64 24.19 25.03
C VAL A 31 -17.45 23.28 24.70
N GLU A 32 -16.51 23.24 25.63
CA GLU A 32 -15.44 22.24 25.63
C GLU A 32 -15.87 21.06 26.50
N ILE A 33 -15.76 19.85 25.97
CA ILE A 33 -16.15 18.63 26.68
C ILE A 33 -14.88 17.91 27.07
N GLU A 34 -14.65 17.81 28.38
CA GLU A 34 -13.55 17.04 28.94
C GLU A 34 -14.06 15.70 29.45
N GLU A 35 -13.28 14.67 29.23
CA GLU A 35 -13.54 13.35 29.79
C GLU A 35 -13.19 13.35 31.28
N ILE A 36 -14.15 13.03 32.14
CA ILE A 36 -13.86 12.84 33.56
C ILE A 36 -13.17 11.48 33.72
N LYS A 37 -11.87 11.51 33.92
CA LYS A 37 -11.07 10.35 34.28
C LYS A 37 -11.31 10.06 35.77
N ASP A 38 -11.83 8.91 36.11
CA ASP A 38 -12.00 8.41 37.46
C ASP A 38 -13.16 9.03 38.27
N ILE A 39 -14.35 8.51 38.05
CA ILE A 39 -15.33 8.36 39.12
C ILE A 39 -15.35 6.87 39.49
N ASP A 40 -14.84 6.54 40.68
CA ASP A 40 -14.85 5.17 41.22
C ASP A 40 -16.25 4.53 41.08
N GLY A 41 -16.34 3.48 40.28
CA GLY A 41 -17.57 2.69 40.10
C GLY A 41 -18.47 3.06 38.93
N LEU A 42 -18.19 4.12 38.14
CA LEU A 42 -18.97 4.50 36.96
C LEU A 42 -18.16 4.27 35.68
N ASN A 43 -18.31 3.09 35.06
CA ASN A 43 -17.84 2.82 33.70
C ASN A 43 -18.72 3.56 32.68
N LEU A 44 -18.48 4.87 32.50
CA LEU A 44 -19.35 5.75 31.71
C LEU A 44 -19.28 5.56 30.21
N PHE A 45 -18.24 4.93 29.67
CA PHE A 45 -17.99 4.92 28.22
C PHE A 45 -17.58 3.55 27.62
N LYS A 46 -17.97 2.44 28.25
CA LYS A 46 -17.66 1.10 27.72
C LYS A 46 -18.39 0.74 26.41
N ASP A 47 -19.36 1.54 25.98
CA ASP A 47 -20.20 1.22 24.82
C ASP A 47 -19.97 2.14 23.59
N MET A 48 -18.98 3.02 23.61
CA MET A 48 -18.55 3.67 22.38
C MET A 48 -17.62 2.71 21.63
N ASP A 49 -18.03 2.35 20.45
CA ASP A 49 -17.30 1.45 19.55
C ASP A 49 -16.12 2.22 18.93
N ILE A 50 -15.16 2.63 19.79
CA ILE A 50 -14.00 3.45 19.45
C ILE A 50 -13.23 2.77 18.31
N GLU A 51 -13.05 1.45 18.40
CA GLU A 51 -12.37 0.65 17.36
C GLU A 51 -13.03 0.79 15.97
N LYS A 52 -14.36 0.91 15.94
CA LYS A 52 -15.09 1.12 14.70
C LYS A 52 -14.78 2.49 14.08
N TYR A 53 -14.72 3.54 14.91
CA TYR A 53 -14.39 4.89 14.42
C TYR A 53 -12.93 4.99 14.00
N ASP A 54 -11.99 4.40 14.73
CA ASP A 54 -10.57 4.34 14.38
C ASP A 54 -10.36 3.63 13.04
N LYS A 55 -11.09 2.55 12.81
CA LYS A 55 -11.07 1.85 11.53
C LYS A 55 -11.55 2.76 10.39
N ILE A 56 -12.69 3.44 10.55
CA ILE A 56 -13.23 4.34 9.52
C ILE A 56 -12.26 5.49 9.24
N ILE A 57 -11.66 6.08 10.27
CA ILE A 57 -10.66 7.13 10.13
C ILE A 57 -9.46 6.63 9.31
N SER A 58 -8.94 5.45 9.64
CA SER A 58 -7.83 4.83 8.91
C SER A 58 -8.17 4.55 7.43
N GLU A 59 -9.40 4.13 7.16
CA GLU A 59 -9.89 3.91 5.79
C GLU A 59 -10.03 5.23 5.01
N ILE A 60 -10.48 6.30 5.66
CA ILE A 60 -10.55 7.65 5.07
C ILE A 60 -9.14 8.16 4.76
N ASP A 61 -8.21 8.06 5.71
CA ASP A 61 -6.82 8.48 5.51
C ASP A 61 -6.16 7.73 4.36
N PHE A 62 -6.42 6.43 4.25
CA PHE A 62 -5.96 5.64 3.12
C PHE A 62 -6.48 6.22 1.79
N LEU A 63 -7.79 6.51 1.68
CA LEU A 63 -8.38 7.08 0.46
C LEU A 63 -7.79 8.45 0.13
N LEU A 64 -7.68 9.33 1.12
CA LEU A 64 -7.10 10.66 0.94
C LEU A 64 -5.66 10.57 0.42
N ASN A 65 -4.86 9.65 0.97
CA ASN A 65 -3.49 9.41 0.52
C ASN A 65 -3.43 8.89 -0.92
N GLN A 66 -4.39 8.05 -1.35
CA GLN A 66 -4.45 7.63 -2.75
C GLN A 66 -4.84 8.78 -3.67
N PHE A 67 -5.85 9.58 -3.32
CA PHE A 67 -6.28 10.72 -4.13
C PHE A 67 -5.23 11.81 -4.25
N ASN A 68 -4.48 12.09 -3.18
CA ASN A 68 -3.40 13.07 -3.20
C ASN A 68 -2.32 12.79 -4.27
N ARG A 69 -2.13 11.52 -4.65
CA ARG A 69 -1.21 11.13 -5.73
C ARG A 69 -1.66 11.62 -7.11
N PHE A 70 -2.97 11.82 -7.28
CA PHE A 70 -3.57 12.23 -8.55
C PHE A 70 -3.90 13.72 -8.58
N GLN A 71 -3.83 14.43 -7.46
CA GLN A 71 -3.99 15.87 -7.44
C GLN A 71 -2.82 16.53 -8.16
N LYS A 72 -3.14 17.44 -9.09
CA LYS A 72 -2.11 18.33 -9.64
C LYS A 72 -1.50 19.11 -8.50
N LYS A 73 -0.16 19.10 -8.38
CA LYS A 73 0.55 19.89 -7.36
C LYS A 73 0.01 21.33 -7.44
N LYS A 74 -0.76 21.71 -6.44
CA LYS A 74 -1.19 23.09 -6.26
C LYS A 74 0.06 23.94 -6.05
N SER A 75 0.03 25.22 -6.46
CA SER A 75 1.15 26.14 -6.22
C SER A 75 1.52 26.13 -4.74
N PHE A 76 2.83 26.12 -4.44
CA PHE A 76 3.41 26.03 -3.10
C PHE A 76 2.73 26.91 -2.03
N ILE A 77 2.19 28.06 -2.45
CA ILE A 77 1.50 29.02 -1.58
C ILE A 77 0.07 28.53 -1.18
N LYS A 78 -0.62 27.78 -2.06
CA LYS A 78 -1.99 27.27 -1.77
C LYS A 78 -2.00 26.07 -0.82
N ASP A 79 -0.89 25.35 -0.70
CA ASP A 79 -0.78 24.21 0.23
C ASP A 79 -0.69 24.66 1.69
N PHE A 80 -0.32 25.92 1.95
CA PHE A 80 -0.24 26.48 3.31
C PHE A 80 -1.55 27.07 3.83
N ILE A 81 -2.52 27.31 2.96
CA ILE A 81 -3.83 27.85 3.36
C ILE A 81 -4.86 26.76 3.08
N PRO A 82 -5.30 26.03 4.11
CA PRO A 82 -6.37 25.05 3.94
C PRO A 82 -7.62 25.82 3.46
N GLU A 83 -8.15 25.43 2.31
CA GLU A 83 -9.45 25.93 1.86
C GLU A 83 -10.49 25.50 2.88
N ARG A 84 -11.03 26.46 3.66
CA ARG A 84 -12.15 26.18 4.54
C ARG A 84 -13.40 26.02 3.68
N ILE A 85 -14.06 24.90 3.86
CA ILE A 85 -15.36 24.66 3.25
C ILE A 85 -16.40 25.07 4.28
N ASP A 86 -17.07 26.20 4.05
CA ASP A 86 -18.19 26.63 4.87
C ASP A 86 -19.41 25.79 4.45
N MET A 87 -19.86 24.94 5.36
CA MET A 87 -21.00 24.06 5.12
C MET A 87 -21.91 24.05 6.35
N GLU A 88 -23.22 24.20 6.14
CA GLU A 88 -24.19 24.05 7.21
C GLU A 88 -24.19 22.60 7.72
N TYR A 89 -24.37 22.44 9.03
CA TYR A 89 -24.36 21.12 9.68
C TYR A 89 -25.35 20.14 9.05
N GLN A 90 -26.56 20.60 8.70
CA GLN A 90 -27.58 19.76 8.06
C GLN A 90 -27.14 19.22 6.70
N ASN A 91 -26.42 20.04 5.94
CA ASN A 91 -25.88 19.64 4.65
C ASN A 91 -24.74 18.62 4.82
N LEU A 92 -23.89 18.78 5.83
CA LEU A 92 -22.84 17.83 6.18
C LEU A 92 -23.44 16.49 6.60
N GLU A 93 -24.44 16.50 7.48
CA GLU A 93 -25.13 15.31 7.94
C GLU A 93 -25.80 14.56 6.77
N SER A 94 -26.48 15.28 5.90
CA SER A 94 -27.09 14.71 4.69
C SER A 94 -26.04 14.10 3.77
N LEU A 95 -24.89 14.74 3.59
CA LEU A 95 -23.80 14.25 2.78
C LEU A 95 -23.21 12.95 3.37
N VAL A 96 -22.96 12.92 4.66
CA VAL A 96 -22.42 11.73 5.36
C VAL A 96 -23.38 10.55 5.27
N ASN A 97 -24.67 10.79 5.47
CA ASN A 97 -25.70 9.74 5.45
C ASN A 97 -25.97 9.17 4.04
N ASN A 98 -25.79 9.99 3.00
CA ASN A 98 -26.05 9.58 1.62
C ASN A 98 -24.78 9.11 0.86
N PHE A 99 -23.60 9.29 1.45
CA PHE A 99 -22.35 8.92 0.79
C PHE A 99 -22.00 7.46 1.06
N ASP A 100 -22.00 6.65 0.02
CA ASP A 100 -21.61 5.23 0.09
C ASP A 100 -20.08 5.09 0.18
N PHE A 101 -19.56 5.40 1.36
CA PHE A 101 -18.15 5.34 1.67
C PHE A 101 -17.59 3.92 1.53
N GLU A 102 -18.33 2.93 2.01
CA GLU A 102 -17.86 1.55 2.05
C GLU A 102 -17.63 0.98 0.64
N SER A 103 -18.54 1.26 -0.27
CA SER A 103 -18.42 0.85 -1.69
C SER A 103 -17.22 1.52 -2.36
N LEU A 104 -17.04 2.82 -2.12
CA LEU A 104 -15.90 3.57 -2.64
C LEU A 104 -14.57 3.00 -2.11
N TYR A 105 -14.48 2.80 -0.79
CA TYR A 105 -13.30 2.22 -0.17
C TYR A 105 -12.94 0.86 -0.76
N LYS A 106 -13.88 -0.07 -0.81
CA LYS A 106 -13.69 -1.42 -1.38
C LYS A 106 -13.20 -1.36 -2.83
N LYS A 107 -13.78 -0.46 -3.63
CA LYS A 107 -13.38 -0.29 -5.04
C LYS A 107 -11.94 0.21 -5.17
N ILE A 108 -11.60 1.28 -4.47
CA ILE A 108 -10.25 1.87 -4.52
C ILE A 108 -9.21 0.90 -3.96
N PHE A 109 -9.49 0.28 -2.82
CA PHE A 109 -8.61 -0.71 -2.21
C PHE A 109 -8.35 -1.90 -3.16
N GLY A 110 -9.40 -2.39 -3.82
CA GLY A 110 -9.27 -3.45 -4.82
C GLY A 110 -8.41 -3.04 -6.03
N LEU A 111 -8.55 -1.79 -6.50
CA LEU A 111 -7.73 -1.26 -7.59
C LEU A 111 -6.26 -1.10 -7.18
N VAL A 112 -5.99 -0.61 -5.98
CA VAL A 112 -4.63 -0.48 -5.46
C VAL A 112 -3.95 -1.84 -5.38
N ARG A 113 -4.62 -2.85 -4.80
CA ARG A 113 -4.07 -4.22 -4.74
C ARG A 113 -3.81 -4.83 -6.11
N LYS A 114 -4.69 -4.62 -7.08
CA LYS A 114 -4.45 -5.07 -8.46
C LYS A 114 -3.23 -4.40 -9.07
N ASN A 115 -3.07 -3.10 -8.85
CA ASN A 115 -1.91 -2.35 -9.34
C ASN A 115 -0.60 -2.85 -8.72
N GLU A 116 -0.58 -3.09 -7.41
CA GLU A 116 0.59 -3.66 -6.71
C GLU A 116 0.97 -5.02 -7.30
N LYS A 117 -0.01 -5.90 -7.50
CA LYS A 117 0.23 -7.21 -8.12
C LYS A 117 0.82 -7.08 -9.53
N ILE A 118 0.28 -6.19 -10.36
CA ILE A 118 0.80 -5.96 -11.71
C ILE A 118 2.25 -5.47 -11.66
N ILE A 119 2.57 -4.57 -10.74
CA ILE A 119 3.95 -4.08 -10.56
C ILE A 119 4.89 -5.23 -10.18
N ASP A 120 4.46 -6.13 -9.31
CA ASP A 120 5.29 -7.27 -8.90
C ASP A 120 5.42 -8.30 -10.02
N ASP A 121 4.37 -8.55 -10.80
CA ASP A 121 4.43 -9.39 -12.00
C ASP A 121 5.41 -8.80 -13.02
N ILE A 122 5.38 -7.49 -13.27
CA ILE A 122 6.34 -6.80 -14.16
C ILE A 122 7.77 -6.98 -13.66
N LYS A 123 8.02 -6.84 -12.35
CA LYS A 123 9.36 -7.04 -11.78
C LYS A 123 9.84 -8.48 -11.96
N SER A 124 8.94 -9.45 -11.77
CA SER A 124 9.25 -10.88 -11.97
C SER A 124 9.61 -11.16 -13.41
N ILE A 125 8.77 -10.72 -14.35
CA ILE A 125 9.01 -10.91 -15.80
C ILE A 125 10.33 -10.25 -16.22
N LYS A 126 10.63 -9.04 -15.73
CA LYS A 126 11.91 -8.39 -16.03
C LYS A 126 13.10 -9.23 -15.58
N LYS A 127 13.04 -9.80 -14.37
CA LYS A 127 14.10 -10.69 -13.86
C LYS A 127 14.23 -11.97 -14.71
N GLU A 128 13.13 -12.50 -15.22
CA GLU A 128 13.16 -13.65 -16.11
C GLU A 128 13.81 -13.28 -17.47
N ILE A 129 13.43 -12.14 -18.03
CA ILE A 129 14.04 -11.61 -19.26
C ILE A 129 15.55 -11.42 -19.07
N GLU A 130 15.99 -10.81 -17.97
CA GLU A 130 17.42 -10.63 -17.67
C GLU A 130 18.19 -11.95 -17.64
N LYS A 131 17.56 -13.04 -17.20
CA LYS A 131 18.18 -14.37 -17.22
C LYS A 131 18.28 -14.96 -18.62
N ILE A 132 17.36 -14.61 -19.52
CA ILE A 132 17.27 -15.18 -20.87
C ILE A 132 18.08 -14.36 -21.88
N ILE A 133 18.18 -13.03 -21.70
CA ILE A 133 18.93 -12.13 -22.60
C ILE A 133 20.33 -12.68 -22.99
N PRO A 134 21.16 -13.23 -22.08
CA PRO A 134 22.46 -13.73 -22.41
C PRO A 134 22.44 -14.88 -23.42
N PHE A 135 21.32 -15.55 -23.60
CA PHE A 135 21.14 -16.70 -24.49
C PHE A 135 20.46 -16.35 -25.81
N THR A 136 20.18 -15.07 -26.09
CA THR A 136 19.51 -14.64 -27.33
C THR A 136 20.35 -14.89 -28.58
N ASN A 137 21.67 -15.03 -28.44
CA ASN A 137 22.59 -15.35 -29.54
C ASN A 137 22.70 -16.85 -29.80
N LEU A 138 21.86 -17.66 -29.17
CA LEU A 138 21.84 -19.08 -29.42
C LEU A 138 21.26 -19.36 -30.83
N GLU A 139 22.05 -19.93 -31.71
CA GLU A 139 21.67 -20.25 -33.08
C GLU A 139 20.74 -21.48 -33.19
N TYR A 140 20.58 -22.21 -32.10
CA TYR A 140 19.80 -23.44 -32.05
C TYR A 140 18.47 -23.26 -31.35
N GLU A 141 17.43 -23.88 -31.87
CA GLU A 141 16.11 -23.92 -31.23
C GLU A 141 16.17 -24.79 -29.96
N ILE A 142 15.87 -24.21 -28.81
CA ILE A 142 15.94 -24.90 -27.52
C ILE A 142 15.04 -26.13 -27.49
N GLU A 143 13.87 -26.07 -28.16
CA GLU A 143 12.92 -27.18 -28.24
C GLU A 143 13.53 -28.42 -28.95
N LYS A 144 14.50 -28.23 -29.82
CA LYS A 144 15.20 -29.34 -30.47
C LYS A 144 16.23 -30.01 -29.58
N ILE A 145 16.72 -29.33 -28.57
CA ILE A 145 17.68 -29.87 -27.60
C ILE A 145 17.04 -31.00 -26.79
N ASP A 146 15.81 -30.88 -26.40
CA ASP A 146 15.07 -31.90 -25.65
C ASP A 146 14.81 -33.19 -26.47
N THR A 147 14.94 -33.11 -27.79
CA THR A 147 14.79 -34.29 -28.68
C THR A 147 16.05 -35.16 -28.79
N LEU A 148 17.17 -34.68 -28.28
CA LEU A 148 18.46 -35.37 -28.37
C LEU A 148 18.57 -36.46 -27.28
N LYS A 149 18.12 -37.67 -27.61
CA LYS A 149 18.07 -38.82 -26.66
C LYS A 149 19.45 -39.32 -26.18
N LYS A 150 20.54 -38.99 -26.90
CA LYS A 150 21.89 -39.54 -26.63
C LYS A 150 22.85 -38.55 -25.95
N LEU A 151 22.49 -37.28 -25.89
CA LEU A 151 23.31 -36.22 -25.30
C LEU A 151 22.54 -35.56 -24.15
N LYS A 152 23.22 -35.33 -23.06
CA LYS A 152 22.68 -34.54 -21.94
C LYS A 152 23.23 -33.12 -22.06
N ILE A 153 22.39 -32.21 -22.52
CA ILE A 153 22.76 -30.80 -22.70
C ILE A 153 22.33 -30.01 -21.48
N VAL A 154 23.23 -29.19 -20.96
CA VAL A 154 22.98 -28.27 -19.85
C VAL A 154 23.27 -26.86 -20.36
N ILE A 155 22.28 -25.97 -20.23
CA ILE A 155 22.41 -24.55 -20.54
C ILE A 155 22.47 -23.81 -19.22
N GLY A 156 23.43 -22.90 -19.05
CA GLY A 156 23.55 -22.17 -17.79
C GLY A 156 24.63 -21.09 -17.81
N SER A 157 24.85 -20.51 -16.65
CA SER A 157 25.90 -19.53 -16.41
C SER A 157 26.97 -20.09 -15.48
N LEU A 158 28.23 -19.79 -15.74
CA LEU A 158 29.35 -20.17 -14.91
C LEU A 158 30.29 -18.98 -14.72
N LYS A 159 30.75 -18.78 -13.48
CA LYS A 159 31.76 -17.75 -13.23
C LYS A 159 33.04 -18.01 -14.03
N LYS A 160 33.63 -16.96 -14.61
CA LYS A 160 34.89 -17.04 -15.35
C LYS A 160 35.98 -17.74 -14.57
N SER A 161 36.09 -17.49 -13.27
CA SER A 161 37.07 -18.16 -12.38
C SER A 161 36.85 -19.66 -12.22
N SER A 162 35.63 -20.14 -12.42
CA SER A 162 35.31 -21.58 -12.34
C SER A 162 35.37 -22.29 -13.68
N PHE A 163 35.34 -21.54 -14.77
CA PHE A 163 35.39 -22.10 -16.13
C PHE A 163 36.69 -22.86 -16.40
N GLU A 164 37.83 -22.29 -15.97
CA GLU A 164 39.14 -22.95 -16.12
C GLU A 164 39.22 -24.27 -15.36
N LYS A 165 38.54 -24.41 -14.24
CA LYS A 165 38.48 -25.68 -13.49
C LYS A 165 37.64 -26.70 -14.24
N LEU A 166 36.46 -26.27 -14.74
CA LEU A 166 35.61 -27.15 -15.54
C LEU A 166 36.31 -27.77 -16.73
N THR A 167 37.05 -26.96 -17.48
CA THR A 167 37.78 -27.41 -18.72
C THR A 167 38.99 -28.27 -18.42
N LYS A 168 39.65 -28.05 -17.25
CA LYS A 168 40.82 -28.84 -16.85
C LYS A 168 40.46 -30.19 -16.22
N GLU A 169 39.34 -30.25 -15.50
CA GLU A 169 38.93 -31.44 -14.74
C GLU A 169 38.08 -32.41 -15.56
N ASN A 170 37.49 -31.95 -16.67
CA ASN A 170 36.55 -32.74 -17.47
C ASN A 170 36.95 -32.70 -18.97
N GLU A 171 37.89 -33.54 -19.37
CA GLU A 171 38.29 -33.67 -20.78
C GLU A 171 37.17 -34.10 -21.75
N ARG A 172 36.02 -34.55 -21.21
CA ARG A 172 34.86 -35.02 -22.00
C ARG A 172 33.78 -33.97 -22.19
N CYS A 173 33.92 -32.80 -21.56
CA CYS A 173 32.96 -31.72 -21.69
C CYS A 173 33.48 -30.67 -22.64
N GLU A 174 32.77 -30.43 -23.72
CA GLU A 174 33.05 -29.31 -24.64
C GLU A 174 32.04 -28.17 -24.35
N PRO A 175 32.41 -27.16 -23.54
CA PRO A 175 31.54 -26.04 -23.28
C PRO A 175 31.53 -25.07 -24.46
N LEU A 176 30.37 -24.81 -25.04
CA LEU A 176 30.13 -23.76 -26.02
C LEU A 176 29.72 -22.47 -25.34
N ILE A 177 30.53 -21.43 -25.44
CA ILE A 177 30.22 -20.12 -24.90
C ILE A 177 29.28 -19.40 -25.88
N ILE A 178 28.11 -19.01 -25.42
CA ILE A 178 27.08 -18.27 -26.16
C ILE A 178 27.32 -16.78 -26.05
N SER A 179 27.54 -16.31 -24.81
CA SER A 179 27.85 -14.93 -24.49
C SER A 179 28.64 -14.84 -23.20
N GLU A 180 29.13 -13.64 -22.88
CA GLU A 180 29.81 -13.35 -21.61
C GLU A 180 29.47 -11.97 -21.06
N ASP A 181 29.58 -11.85 -19.77
CA ASP A 181 29.62 -10.56 -19.07
C ASP A 181 30.96 -10.37 -18.31
N SER A 182 31.07 -9.39 -17.47
CA SER A 182 32.31 -9.14 -16.71
C SER A 182 32.67 -10.27 -15.74
N ILE A 183 31.72 -11.10 -15.32
CA ILE A 183 31.87 -12.07 -14.23
C ILE A 183 31.66 -13.52 -14.74
N ASN A 184 30.68 -13.69 -15.66
CA ASN A 184 30.17 -15.01 -16.05
C ASN A 184 30.38 -15.27 -17.54
N TYR A 185 30.50 -16.57 -17.87
CA TYR A 185 30.22 -17.13 -19.18
C TYR A 185 28.82 -17.72 -19.18
N TYR A 186 28.07 -17.50 -20.24
CA TYR A 186 26.80 -18.14 -20.54
C TYR A 186 27.05 -19.20 -21.61
N LEU A 187 26.78 -20.45 -21.27
CA LEU A 187 27.34 -21.57 -22.06
C LEU A 187 26.35 -22.75 -22.13
N ILE A 188 26.60 -23.56 -23.14
CA ILE A 188 26.03 -24.89 -23.30
C ILE A 188 27.13 -25.91 -23.03
N VAL A 189 26.81 -26.95 -22.29
CA VAL A 189 27.70 -28.11 -22.08
C VAL A 189 26.94 -29.34 -22.54
N ALA A 190 27.61 -30.13 -23.40
CA ALA A 190 27.11 -31.39 -23.90
C ALA A 190 27.86 -32.59 -23.29
#